data_2e025896dd451ef508647fe22925d423
#
_entry.id   2e025896dd451ef508647fe22925d423
#
_cell.length_a   1.000
_cell.length_b   1.000
_cell.length_c   1.000
_cell.angle_alpha   90.00
_cell.angle_beta   90.00
_cell.angle_gamma   90.00
#
_symmetry.space_group_name_H-M   'P 1'
#
loop_
_entity.id
_entity.type
_entity.pdbx_description
1 polymer ?
#
loop_
_entity_poly.entity_id
_entity_poly.type
_entity_poly.pdbx_seq_one_letter_code
_entity_poly.pdbx_strand_id
1 'polypeptide(L)'
;LDKLDIHNLKMLQERGGAVRKMILRAELPEDLQKDIILAYKELSSSYSSENTDVAVRSSATAEDLPNASFAGQQETFLNIREEQNVLEAVKKCFASLFTNRAIVYRQEMGFDHLKVGLSAGIQKMVRSDLASSGVMFSCDTESGFGDVVLINASYGLGENVVLGRVEPDQYYVFETTLKKGFS
;
A
#
# COMPACT_ATOMS: atom_id res chain seq x y z
N LEU A 1 -2.02 -8.20 -22.88
CA LEU A 1 -3.35 -7.86 -22.34
C LEU A 1 -4.33 -7.35 -23.42
N ASP A 2 -3.90 -7.19 -24.66
CA ASP A 2 -4.74 -6.78 -25.75
C ASP A 2 -5.94 -7.71 -25.92
N LYS A 3 -7.13 -7.11 -26.13
CA LYS A 3 -8.41 -7.84 -26.27
C LYS A 3 -8.77 -8.72 -25.06
N LEU A 4 -8.36 -8.31 -23.86
CA LEU A 4 -8.74 -9.00 -22.63
C LEU A 4 -10.20 -8.67 -22.31
N ASP A 5 -11.04 -9.70 -22.22
CA ASP A 5 -12.38 -9.58 -21.67
C ASP A 5 -12.30 -9.64 -20.13
N ILE A 6 -12.50 -8.50 -19.46
CA ILE A 6 -12.46 -8.40 -18.00
C ILE A 6 -13.64 -9.10 -17.31
N HIS A 7 -14.72 -9.38 -18.04
CA HIS A 7 -15.86 -10.12 -17.50
C HIS A 7 -15.61 -11.64 -17.53
N ASN A 8 -14.61 -12.10 -18.28
CA ASN A 8 -14.17 -13.49 -18.26
C ASN A 8 -13.10 -13.68 -17.16
N LEU A 9 -13.56 -14.04 -15.96
CA LEU A 9 -12.70 -14.24 -14.79
C LEU A 9 -11.53 -15.21 -15.03
N LYS A 10 -11.76 -16.29 -15.78
CA LYS A 10 -10.73 -17.28 -16.08
C LYS A 10 -9.64 -16.67 -16.95
N MET A 11 -10.00 -16.00 -18.02
CA MET A 11 -9.05 -15.33 -18.91
C MET A 11 -8.27 -14.22 -18.16
N LEU A 12 -8.95 -13.45 -17.32
CA LEU A 12 -8.35 -12.41 -16.49
C LEU A 12 -7.31 -12.99 -15.55
N GLN A 13 -7.63 -14.07 -14.84
CA GLN A 13 -6.72 -14.74 -13.91
C GLN A 13 -5.51 -15.34 -14.63
N GLU A 14 -5.71 -16.01 -15.75
CA GLU A 14 -4.64 -16.63 -16.54
C GLU A 14 -3.68 -15.57 -17.09
N ARG A 15 -4.19 -14.52 -17.75
CA ARG A 15 -3.35 -13.49 -18.37
C ARG A 15 -2.68 -12.58 -17.34
N GLY A 16 -3.41 -12.13 -16.33
CA GLY A 16 -2.85 -11.35 -15.23
C GLY A 16 -1.80 -12.14 -14.46
N GLY A 17 -2.08 -13.43 -14.17
CA GLY A 17 -1.13 -14.35 -13.54
C GLY A 17 0.13 -14.59 -14.38
N ALA A 18 0.00 -14.71 -15.70
CA ALA A 18 1.15 -14.85 -16.59
C ALA A 18 2.06 -13.62 -16.55
N VAL A 19 1.50 -12.42 -16.61
CA VAL A 19 2.28 -11.17 -16.54
C VAL A 19 2.99 -11.04 -15.18
N ARG A 20 2.28 -11.29 -14.07
CA ARG A 20 2.91 -11.27 -12.73
C ARG A 20 4.07 -12.27 -12.63
N LYS A 21 3.90 -13.48 -13.15
CA LYS A 21 4.96 -14.49 -13.17
C LYS A 21 6.18 -14.04 -13.99
N MET A 22 5.97 -13.36 -15.11
CA MET A 22 7.08 -12.80 -15.91
C MET A 22 7.87 -11.76 -15.12
N ILE A 23 7.17 -10.81 -14.47
CA ILE A 23 7.80 -9.77 -13.65
C ILE A 23 8.59 -10.39 -12.48
N LEU A 24 8.00 -11.34 -11.77
CA LEU A 24 8.64 -11.98 -10.63
C LEU A 24 9.86 -12.83 -11.00
N ARG A 25 9.89 -13.38 -12.21
CA ARG A 25 11.04 -14.14 -12.74
C ARG A 25 12.13 -13.27 -13.34
N ALA A 26 11.78 -12.06 -13.76
CA ALA A 26 12.75 -11.12 -14.29
C ALA A 26 13.74 -10.69 -13.19
N GLU A 27 14.97 -10.44 -13.57
CA GLU A 27 15.96 -9.82 -12.72
C GLU A 27 15.81 -8.30 -12.82
N LEU A 28 15.96 -7.61 -11.71
CA LEU A 28 16.10 -6.16 -11.73
C LEU A 28 17.47 -5.80 -12.36
N PRO A 29 17.59 -4.68 -13.06
CA PRO A 29 18.89 -4.20 -13.54
C PRO A 29 19.92 -4.15 -12.41
N GLU A 30 21.16 -4.52 -12.68
CA GLU A 30 22.19 -4.64 -11.64
C GLU A 30 22.47 -3.32 -10.90
N ASP A 31 22.45 -2.21 -11.62
CA ASP A 31 22.60 -0.86 -11.08
C ASP A 31 21.47 -0.53 -10.10
N LEU A 32 20.23 -0.81 -10.50
CA LEU A 32 19.06 -0.62 -9.63
C LEU A 32 19.11 -1.51 -8.38
N GLN A 33 19.55 -2.77 -8.52
CA GLN A 33 19.71 -3.65 -7.35
C GLN A 33 20.72 -3.07 -6.36
N LYS A 34 21.88 -2.61 -6.87
CA LYS A 34 22.94 -2.02 -6.04
C LYS A 34 22.45 -0.76 -5.31
N ASP A 35 21.73 0.11 -6.02
CA ASP A 35 21.20 1.34 -5.42
C ASP A 35 20.15 1.06 -4.33
N ILE A 36 19.25 0.11 -4.55
CA ILE A 36 18.27 -0.32 -3.54
C ILE A 36 18.96 -0.88 -2.31
N ILE A 37 19.94 -1.77 -2.49
CA ILE A 37 20.70 -2.38 -1.39
C ILE A 37 21.46 -1.32 -0.61
N LEU A 38 22.13 -0.39 -1.30
CA LEU A 38 22.87 0.69 -0.65
C LEU A 38 21.94 1.57 0.19
N ALA A 39 20.83 2.02 -0.36
CA ALA A 39 19.85 2.82 0.35
C ALA A 39 19.23 2.08 1.55
N TYR A 40 18.99 0.78 1.42
CA TYR A 40 18.49 -0.04 2.54
C TYR A 40 19.52 -0.18 3.66
N LYS A 41 20.81 -0.32 3.33
CA LYS A 41 21.91 -0.33 4.32
C LYS A 41 22.04 1.01 5.04
N GLU A 42 21.97 2.11 4.32
CA GLU A 42 21.98 3.46 4.91
C GLU A 42 20.79 3.67 5.86
N LEU A 43 19.59 3.25 5.44
CA LEU A 43 18.41 3.28 6.28
C LEU A 43 18.62 2.43 7.54
N SER A 44 19.10 1.19 7.41
CA SER A 44 19.35 0.29 8.53
C SER A 44 20.36 0.87 9.51
N SER A 45 21.45 1.45 9.00
CA SER A 45 22.48 2.10 9.81
C SER A 45 21.94 3.30 10.60
N SER A 46 21.04 4.09 10.01
CA SER A 46 20.41 5.24 10.68
C SER A 46 19.55 4.84 11.90
N TYR A 47 19.13 3.59 11.96
CA TYR A 47 18.39 2.99 13.08
C TYR A 47 19.25 2.04 13.93
N SER A 48 20.59 2.11 13.80
CA SER A 48 21.53 1.25 14.54
C SER A 48 21.19 -0.26 14.41
N SER A 49 20.75 -0.67 13.25
CA SER A 49 20.36 -2.04 12.92
C SER A 49 21.13 -2.52 11.70
N GLU A 50 21.47 -3.78 11.65
CA GLU A 50 22.06 -4.40 10.46
C GLU A 50 20.99 -4.65 9.37
N ASN A 51 19.80 -5.10 9.78
CA ASN A 51 18.69 -5.40 8.92
C ASN A 51 17.39 -4.87 9.53
N THR A 52 17.13 -3.57 9.33
CA THR A 52 15.92 -2.95 9.85
C THR A 52 14.68 -3.47 9.14
N ASP A 53 13.59 -3.61 9.89
CA ASP A 53 12.29 -3.99 9.34
C ASP A 53 11.67 -2.82 8.57
N VAL A 54 11.20 -3.11 7.37
CA VAL A 54 10.61 -2.12 6.47
C VAL A 54 9.25 -2.56 5.94
N ALA A 55 8.44 -1.57 5.58
CA ALA A 55 7.29 -1.73 4.71
C ALA A 55 7.73 -1.39 3.28
N VAL A 56 7.42 -2.25 2.32
CA VAL A 56 7.60 -1.96 0.89
C VAL A 56 6.22 -1.70 0.29
N ARG A 57 6.01 -0.48 -0.19
CA ARG A 57 4.69 0.03 -0.61
C ARG A 57 4.75 0.53 -2.03
N SER A 58 3.70 0.26 -2.78
CA SER A 58 3.52 0.85 -4.11
C SER A 58 2.99 2.29 -4.01
N SER A 59 3.35 3.10 -5.01
CA SER A 59 2.74 4.39 -5.29
C SER A 59 2.66 4.55 -6.81
N ALA A 60 1.45 4.69 -7.33
CA ALA A 60 1.20 4.73 -8.76
C ALA A 60 0.78 6.12 -9.23
N THR A 61 1.14 6.47 -10.46
CA THR A 61 0.80 7.78 -11.06
C THR A 61 -0.70 7.98 -11.26
N ALA A 62 -1.49 6.92 -11.20
CA ALA A 62 -2.95 6.93 -11.35
C ALA A 62 -3.70 6.75 -10.01
N GLU A 63 -3.02 6.87 -8.85
CA GLU A 63 -3.60 6.53 -7.55
C GLU A 63 -4.62 7.58 -7.07
N ASP A 64 -4.34 8.86 -7.29
CA ASP A 64 -5.15 9.98 -6.81
C ASP A 64 -5.54 10.94 -7.95
N LEU A 65 -6.32 10.47 -8.90
CA LEU A 65 -6.88 11.33 -9.94
C LEU A 65 -8.23 11.93 -9.49
N PRO A 66 -8.57 13.16 -9.91
CA PRO A 66 -9.81 13.82 -9.49
C PRO A 66 -11.09 13.02 -9.73
N ASN A 67 -11.09 12.15 -10.74
CA ASN A 67 -12.24 11.35 -11.15
C ASN A 67 -12.00 9.83 -11.03
N ALA A 68 -10.87 9.42 -10.45
CA ALA A 68 -10.52 8.01 -10.37
C ALA A 68 -9.57 7.77 -9.19
N SER A 69 -9.93 6.89 -8.27
CA SER A 69 -9.09 6.48 -7.15
C SER A 69 -8.58 5.06 -7.36
N PHE A 70 -7.26 4.90 -7.32
CA PHE A 70 -6.59 3.60 -7.36
C PHE A 70 -6.30 3.04 -5.97
N ALA A 71 -6.85 3.68 -4.94
CA ALA A 71 -6.62 3.32 -3.54
C ALA A 71 -6.95 1.85 -3.27
N GLY A 72 -6.09 1.16 -2.55
CA GLY A 72 -6.27 -0.23 -2.16
C GLY A 72 -6.21 -1.26 -3.30
N GLN A 73 -5.83 -0.86 -4.52
CA GLN A 73 -5.71 -1.79 -5.66
C GLN A 73 -4.35 -2.47 -5.71
N GLN A 74 -3.39 -1.98 -4.96
CA GLN A 74 -2.00 -2.43 -4.96
C GLN A 74 -1.63 -3.04 -3.60
N GLU A 75 -0.55 -3.80 -3.58
CA GLU A 75 -0.13 -4.54 -2.40
C GLU A 75 0.92 -3.77 -1.60
N THR A 76 0.86 -3.92 -0.28
CA THR A 76 1.89 -3.48 0.67
C THR A 76 2.48 -4.71 1.36
N PHE A 77 3.80 -4.76 1.46
CA PHE A 77 4.54 -5.84 2.10
C PHE A 77 5.17 -5.31 3.38
N LEU A 78 4.73 -5.84 4.51
CA LEU A 78 5.14 -5.40 5.85
C LEU A 78 6.18 -6.35 6.45
N ASN A 79 6.96 -5.84 7.41
CA ASN A 79 7.95 -6.60 8.17
C ASN A 79 9.03 -7.28 7.29
N ILE A 80 9.39 -6.64 6.18
CA ILE A 80 10.43 -7.13 5.30
C ILE A 80 11.79 -6.80 5.92
N ARG A 81 12.69 -7.78 5.95
CA ARG A 81 14.08 -7.66 6.42
C ARG A 81 15.00 -8.33 5.42
N GLU A 82 16.28 -7.96 5.45
CA GLU A 82 17.33 -8.47 4.58
C GLU A 82 17.24 -7.96 3.13
N GLU A 83 18.39 -7.73 2.55
CA GLU A 83 18.53 -7.11 1.22
C GLU A 83 17.76 -7.88 0.14
N GLN A 84 17.91 -9.21 0.13
CA GLN A 84 17.27 -10.05 -0.89
C GLN A 84 15.74 -10.00 -0.79
N ASN A 85 15.20 -10.02 0.43
CA ASN A 85 13.76 -9.93 0.65
C ASN A 85 13.21 -8.56 0.26
N VAL A 86 14.00 -7.49 0.45
CA VAL A 86 13.63 -6.14 -0.01
C VAL A 86 13.54 -6.09 -1.53
N LEU A 87 14.54 -6.63 -2.25
CA LEU A 87 14.51 -6.72 -3.72
C LEU A 87 13.31 -7.53 -4.23
N GLU A 88 13.01 -8.65 -3.57
CA GLU A 88 11.83 -9.45 -3.92
C GLU A 88 10.51 -8.71 -3.66
N ALA A 89 10.41 -7.99 -2.55
CA ALA A 89 9.23 -7.18 -2.24
C ALA A 89 9.04 -6.03 -3.25
N VAL A 90 10.10 -5.39 -3.71
CA VAL A 90 10.06 -4.40 -4.80
C VAL A 90 9.52 -5.03 -6.09
N LYS A 91 10.00 -6.21 -6.48
CA LYS A 91 9.44 -6.94 -7.65
C LYS A 91 7.96 -7.28 -7.46
N LYS A 92 7.55 -7.68 -6.26
CA LYS A 92 6.14 -7.94 -5.94
C LYS A 92 5.29 -6.67 -6.04
N CYS A 93 5.81 -5.51 -5.61
CA CYS A 93 5.15 -4.21 -5.83
C CYS A 93 4.92 -3.97 -7.33
N PHE A 94 5.93 -4.14 -8.18
CA PHE A 94 5.75 -3.99 -9.63
C PHE A 94 4.74 -4.99 -10.22
N ALA A 95 4.76 -6.23 -9.74
CA ALA A 95 3.81 -7.25 -10.17
C ALA A 95 2.36 -6.91 -9.75
N SER A 96 2.16 -6.16 -8.65
CA SER A 96 0.83 -5.79 -8.16
C SER A 96 0.04 -4.92 -9.13
N LEU A 97 0.70 -4.21 -10.05
CA LEU A 97 0.04 -3.51 -11.17
C LEU A 97 -0.81 -4.45 -12.04
N PHE A 98 -0.52 -5.74 -12.01
CA PHE A 98 -1.20 -6.75 -12.83
C PHE A 98 -2.03 -7.73 -11.99
N THR A 99 -2.48 -7.31 -10.81
CA THR A 99 -3.57 -7.99 -10.09
C THR A 99 -4.85 -7.88 -10.89
N ASN A 100 -5.76 -8.83 -10.70
CA ASN A 100 -7.03 -8.82 -11.42
C ASN A 100 -7.79 -7.50 -11.21
N ARG A 101 -7.83 -7.01 -9.97
CA ARG A 101 -8.47 -5.74 -9.60
C ARG A 101 -7.83 -4.56 -10.32
N ALA A 102 -6.50 -4.47 -10.34
CA ALA A 102 -5.78 -3.39 -10.99
C ALA A 102 -5.94 -3.41 -12.52
N ILE A 103 -6.05 -4.59 -13.13
CA ILE A 103 -6.32 -4.72 -14.58
C ILE A 103 -7.73 -4.25 -14.90
N VAL A 104 -8.74 -4.73 -14.16
CA VAL A 104 -10.16 -4.35 -14.35
C VAL A 104 -10.31 -2.85 -14.22
N TYR A 105 -9.83 -2.27 -13.13
CA TYR A 105 -9.91 -0.84 -12.88
C TYR A 105 -9.33 -0.01 -14.05
N ARG A 106 -8.11 -0.35 -14.50
CA ARG A 106 -7.49 0.39 -15.61
C ARG A 106 -8.30 0.28 -16.90
N GLN A 107 -8.87 -0.87 -17.17
CA GLN A 107 -9.68 -1.07 -18.38
C GLN A 107 -11.01 -0.31 -18.31
N GLU A 108 -11.68 -0.30 -17.16
CA GLU A 108 -12.91 0.48 -16.93
C GLU A 108 -12.67 1.98 -17.04
N MET A 109 -11.51 2.45 -16.56
CA MET A 109 -11.11 3.86 -16.63
C MET A 109 -10.47 4.26 -17.97
N GLY A 110 -10.28 3.32 -18.89
CA GLY A 110 -9.69 3.57 -20.20
C GLY A 110 -8.17 3.85 -20.15
N PHE A 111 -7.48 3.43 -19.08
CA PHE A 111 -6.02 3.60 -18.97
C PHE A 111 -5.27 2.51 -19.71
N ASP A 112 -4.24 2.92 -20.45
CA ASP A 112 -3.29 2.00 -21.06
C ASP A 112 -2.49 1.28 -19.96
N HIS A 113 -2.49 -0.06 -20.01
CA HIS A 113 -1.82 -0.89 -19.02
C HIS A 113 -0.31 -0.64 -18.88
N LEU A 114 0.34 -0.15 -19.94
CA LEU A 114 1.77 0.08 -19.97
C LEU A 114 2.17 1.55 -19.71
N LYS A 115 1.19 2.46 -19.60
CA LYS A 115 1.45 3.88 -19.34
C LYS A 115 1.31 4.29 -17.88
N VAL A 116 0.82 3.42 -17.04
CA VAL A 116 0.76 3.66 -15.60
C VAL A 116 2.13 3.38 -15.00
N GLY A 117 2.78 4.44 -14.50
CA GLY A 117 4.03 4.32 -13.75
C GLY A 117 3.75 3.91 -12.31
N LEU A 118 4.68 3.15 -11.73
CA LEU A 118 4.66 2.75 -10.32
C LEU A 118 6.04 2.89 -9.72
N SER A 119 6.11 3.48 -8.54
CA SER A 119 7.29 3.45 -7.68
C SER A 119 7.08 2.50 -6.50
N ALA A 120 8.16 1.96 -5.96
CA ALA A 120 8.15 1.20 -4.72
C ALA A 120 8.84 2.02 -3.63
N GLY A 121 8.09 2.41 -2.60
CA GLY A 121 8.61 3.10 -1.43
C GLY A 121 9.04 2.09 -0.37
N ILE A 122 10.28 2.23 0.13
CA ILE A 122 10.82 1.41 1.23
C ILE A 122 10.86 2.28 2.47
N GLN A 123 10.06 1.96 3.46
CA GLN A 123 9.84 2.77 4.64
C GLN A 123 10.11 1.95 5.91
N LYS A 124 10.85 2.51 6.87
CA LYS A 124 11.02 1.89 8.19
C LYS A 124 9.67 1.60 8.82
N MET A 125 9.49 0.37 9.34
CA MET A 125 8.31 0.01 10.11
C MET A 125 8.22 0.83 11.41
N VAL A 126 7.03 1.36 11.68
CA VAL A 126 6.72 1.94 13.00
C VAL A 126 6.48 0.81 13.99
N ARG A 127 6.96 0.98 15.22
CA ARG A 127 6.88 -0.02 16.29
C ARG A 127 5.47 -0.11 16.90
N SER A 128 4.49 -0.40 16.05
CA SER A 128 3.11 -0.61 16.48
C SER A 128 2.90 -1.89 17.28
N ASP A 129 3.86 -2.80 17.25
CA ASP A 129 3.92 -3.99 18.12
C ASP A 129 4.08 -3.64 19.62
N LEU A 130 4.54 -2.43 19.94
CA LEU A 130 4.67 -1.89 21.30
C LEU A 130 3.63 -0.81 21.61
N ALA A 131 2.70 -0.54 20.70
CA ALA A 131 1.76 0.57 20.79
C ALA A 131 0.45 0.25 20.07
N SER A 132 -0.34 1.26 19.82
CA SER A 132 -1.55 1.19 19.00
C SER A 132 -1.35 1.87 17.64
N SER A 133 -2.17 1.49 16.70
CA SER A 133 -2.28 2.14 15.39
C SER A 133 -3.74 2.12 14.92
N GLY A 134 -4.05 2.92 13.92
CA GLY A 134 -5.41 3.02 13.44
C GLY A 134 -5.58 3.96 12.26
N VAL A 135 -6.81 4.36 12.04
CA VAL A 135 -7.20 5.34 11.01
C VAL A 135 -7.96 6.49 11.65
N MET A 136 -7.80 7.67 11.07
CA MET A 136 -8.46 8.88 11.53
C MET A 136 -9.13 9.56 10.33
N PHE A 137 -10.37 10.01 10.52
CA PHE A 137 -11.15 10.72 9.52
C PHE A 137 -11.52 12.08 10.06
N SER A 138 -11.50 13.10 9.20
CA SER A 138 -11.88 14.47 9.52
C SER A 138 -13.39 14.71 9.54
N CYS A 139 -14.19 13.66 9.49
CA CYS A 139 -15.64 13.67 9.62
C CYS A 139 -16.14 12.31 10.09
N ASP A 140 -17.38 12.23 10.52
CA ASP A 140 -18.06 10.95 10.70
C ASP A 140 -18.34 10.32 9.32
N THR A 141 -17.79 9.15 9.07
CA THR A 141 -17.87 8.49 7.77
C THR A 141 -19.24 7.89 7.45
N GLU A 142 -20.13 7.74 8.44
CA GLU A 142 -21.49 7.22 8.25
C GLU A 142 -22.49 8.34 7.96
N SER A 143 -22.46 9.41 8.76
CA SER A 143 -23.43 10.53 8.64
C SER A 143 -22.91 11.68 7.78
N GLY A 144 -21.61 11.77 7.53
CA GLY A 144 -20.96 12.90 6.88
C GLY A 144 -20.83 14.14 7.77
N PHE A 145 -21.06 14.02 9.11
CA PHE A 145 -20.97 15.14 10.02
C PHE A 145 -19.51 15.63 10.14
N GLY A 146 -19.28 16.91 9.78
CA GLY A 146 -17.95 17.49 9.58
C GLY A 146 -17.29 18.09 10.81
N ASP A 147 -18.01 18.31 11.93
CA ASP A 147 -17.44 18.93 13.13
C ASP A 147 -16.84 17.92 14.13
N VAL A 148 -16.58 16.72 13.67
CA VAL A 148 -16.02 15.62 14.47
C VAL A 148 -14.85 14.98 13.77
N VAL A 149 -13.85 14.56 14.54
CA VAL A 149 -12.80 13.65 14.10
C VAL A 149 -13.14 12.27 14.62
N LEU A 150 -13.29 11.30 13.71
CA LEU A 150 -13.48 9.89 14.04
C LEU A 150 -12.11 9.18 14.02
N ILE A 151 -11.77 8.51 15.13
CA ILE A 151 -10.54 7.73 15.26
C ILE A 151 -10.92 6.29 15.55
N ASN A 152 -10.46 5.38 14.70
CA ASN A 152 -10.55 3.93 14.92
C ASN A 152 -9.16 3.40 15.21
N ALA A 153 -8.93 2.84 16.40
CA ALA A 153 -7.61 2.39 16.83
C ALA A 153 -7.65 1.01 17.50
N SER A 154 -6.55 0.28 17.35
CA SER A 154 -6.34 -1.01 18.03
C SER A 154 -4.86 -1.23 18.32
N TYR A 155 -4.54 -2.16 19.20
CA TYR A 155 -3.16 -2.56 19.44
C TYR A 155 -2.58 -3.28 18.22
N GLY A 156 -1.28 -3.06 17.97
CA GLY A 156 -0.55 -3.70 16.88
C GLY A 156 -0.67 -2.98 15.54
N LEU A 157 -0.58 -3.73 14.45
CA LEU A 157 -0.50 -3.18 13.09
C LEU A 157 -1.82 -2.56 12.62
N GLY A 158 -1.75 -1.35 12.07
CA GLY A 158 -2.90 -0.64 11.48
C GLY A 158 -3.56 -1.38 10.32
N GLU A 159 -2.85 -2.26 9.64
CA GLU A 159 -3.40 -3.16 8.63
C GLU A 159 -4.62 -3.94 9.16
N ASN A 160 -4.59 -4.37 10.42
CA ASN A 160 -5.67 -5.14 11.01
C ASN A 160 -6.97 -4.32 11.11
N VAL A 161 -6.86 -3.03 11.40
CA VAL A 161 -8.00 -2.09 11.43
C VAL A 161 -8.51 -1.85 10.00
N VAL A 162 -7.61 -1.55 9.07
CA VAL A 162 -7.96 -1.24 7.67
C VAL A 162 -8.63 -2.42 6.98
N LEU A 163 -8.19 -3.64 7.25
CA LEU A 163 -8.75 -4.87 6.66
C LEU A 163 -9.94 -5.45 7.44
N GLY A 164 -10.38 -4.77 8.52
CA GLY A 164 -11.50 -5.26 9.34
C GLY A 164 -11.23 -6.60 10.02
N ARG A 165 -9.96 -6.92 10.32
CA ARG A 165 -9.57 -8.16 11.01
C ARG A 165 -9.77 -8.10 12.52
N VAL A 166 -9.91 -6.90 13.05
CA VAL A 166 -10.13 -6.60 14.46
C VAL A 166 -11.25 -5.60 14.59
N GLU A 167 -11.98 -5.64 15.70
CA GLU A 167 -12.93 -4.61 16.09
C GLU A 167 -12.15 -3.51 16.82
N PRO A 168 -12.01 -2.31 16.24
CA PRO A 168 -11.24 -1.23 16.84
C PRO A 168 -12.04 -0.48 17.90
N ASP A 169 -11.35 0.13 18.85
CA ASP A 169 -11.92 1.17 19.68
C ASP A 169 -12.21 2.39 18.82
N GLN A 170 -13.38 3.02 19.05
CA GLN A 170 -13.81 4.20 18.32
C GLN A 170 -13.84 5.42 19.24
N TYR A 171 -13.25 6.52 18.78
CA TYR A 171 -13.23 7.79 19.48
C TYR A 171 -13.82 8.87 18.58
N TYR A 172 -14.80 9.60 19.11
CA TYR A 172 -15.38 10.76 18.46
C TYR A 172 -14.89 12.02 19.19
N VAL A 173 -14.08 12.81 18.51
CA VAL A 173 -13.55 14.07 19.04
C VAL A 173 -14.29 15.23 18.41
N PHE A 174 -15.15 15.89 19.19
CA PHE A 174 -15.89 17.05 18.71
C PHE A 174 -15.01 18.29 18.70
N GLU A 175 -14.68 18.78 17.52
CA GLU A 175 -13.69 19.85 17.32
C GLU A 175 -14.02 21.15 18.06
N THR A 176 -15.31 21.52 18.12
CA THR A 176 -15.74 22.77 18.74
C THR A 176 -15.43 22.79 20.24
N THR A 177 -15.62 21.67 20.96
CA THR A 177 -15.29 21.57 22.38
C THR A 177 -13.81 21.46 22.61
N LEU A 178 -13.10 20.70 21.78
CA LEU A 178 -11.64 20.58 21.84
C LEU A 178 -10.96 21.95 21.68
N LYS A 179 -11.38 22.75 20.69
CA LYS A 179 -10.85 24.11 20.47
C LYS A 179 -11.14 25.08 21.64
N LYS A 180 -12.17 24.82 22.45
CA LYS A 180 -12.50 25.55 23.67
C LYS A 180 -11.77 25.05 24.93
N GLY A 181 -10.93 24.01 24.79
CA GLY A 181 -10.17 23.43 25.91
C GLY A 181 -10.96 22.48 26.78
N PHE A 182 -12.09 21.95 26.29
CA PHE A 182 -12.81 20.83 26.95
C PHE A 182 -12.25 19.52 26.42
N SER A 183 -11.84 18.63 27.31
CA SER A 183 -11.35 17.27 27.01
C SER A 183 -12.32 16.23 27.51
#